data_64e72476f9bd955632a18a3af90762b4
#
_entry.id   64e72476f9bd955632a18a3af90762b4
#
_cell.length_a   1.000
_cell.length_b   1.000
_cell.length_c   1.000
_cell.angle_alpha   90.00
_cell.angle_beta   90.00
_cell.angle_gamma   90.00
#
_symmetry.space_group_name_H-M   'P 1'
#
loop_
_entity.id
_entity.type
_entity.pdbx_description
1 polymer ?
#
loop_
_entity_poly.entity_id
_entity_poly.type
_entity_poly.pdbx_seq_one_letter_code
_entity_poly.pdbx_strand_id
1 'polypeptide(L)'
;MSDDLALKTADGWLLYNDQAFTHFDYLKRQQDRSLLPRLTDHQTDEHGELKVTKVEVLFFDVLGTVVDWRGSIAAEASSFLKRHDALHIDAGAFADAWVGRYDPSVEAVRCGQRPFVPLDLLNMENLEACLKGFGLTPSAFPSAELEDLNLAWHRLKPWPDSVEGLSRLKERFIVAPLSDGNTRLLVDMAKHARLPWDTILGADISEAYKPMPQVYLRACELLGVEPDRAMLVAAHDYDLDAARRCGLKTAYVVRSNAHDPSKAAAIEPLDGWEYMANDLIELAAILK
;
A
#
# COMPACT_ATOMS: atom_id res chain seq x y z
N MET A 1 13.19 9.43 -31.53
CA MET A 1 11.82 9.87 -31.84
C MET A 1 10.95 8.64 -31.66
N SER A 2 10.38 8.46 -30.50
CA SER A 2 9.35 7.46 -30.22
C SER A 2 8.21 8.23 -29.56
N ASP A 3 7.15 8.40 -30.34
CA ASP A 3 5.92 9.06 -29.89
C ASP A 3 5.24 8.15 -28.86
N ASP A 4 5.28 8.54 -27.59
CA ASP A 4 4.46 7.95 -26.54
C ASP A 4 3.02 8.43 -26.72
N LEU A 5 2.26 7.70 -27.53
CA LEU A 5 0.84 7.93 -27.73
C LEU A 5 0.06 7.10 -26.69
N ALA A 6 -0.52 7.79 -25.73
CA ALA A 6 -1.61 7.23 -24.92
C ALA A 6 -2.83 7.03 -25.83
N LEU A 7 -3.21 5.79 -26.12
CA LEU A 7 -4.39 5.45 -26.88
C LEU A 7 -5.58 5.26 -25.96
N LYS A 8 -6.62 6.08 -26.14
CA LYS A 8 -7.93 5.88 -25.53
C LYS A 8 -8.65 4.78 -26.30
N THR A 9 -8.95 3.66 -25.64
CA THR A 9 -9.76 2.59 -26.23
C THR A 9 -11.24 2.96 -26.29
N ALA A 10 -12.02 2.24 -27.08
CA ALA A 10 -13.47 2.44 -27.23
C ALA A 10 -14.24 2.37 -25.89
N ASP A 11 -13.66 1.74 -24.88
CA ASP A 11 -14.23 1.54 -23.54
C ASP A 11 -13.73 2.60 -22.52
N GLY A 12 -13.00 3.62 -22.97
CA GLY A 12 -12.61 4.76 -22.14
C GLY A 12 -11.31 4.60 -21.32
N TRP A 13 -10.58 3.50 -21.49
CA TRP A 13 -9.36 3.22 -20.74
C TRP A 13 -8.09 3.71 -21.44
N LEU A 14 -7.16 4.27 -20.69
CA LEU A 14 -5.81 4.60 -21.15
C LEU A 14 -4.93 3.36 -21.05
N LEU A 15 -4.51 2.80 -22.19
CA LEU A 15 -3.44 1.79 -22.19
C LEU A 15 -2.09 2.52 -22.11
N TYR A 16 -1.38 2.34 -21.03
CA TYR A 16 0.02 2.72 -20.91
C TYR A 16 0.89 1.64 -21.54
N ASN A 17 1.98 2.08 -22.22
CA ASN A 17 2.96 1.22 -22.84
C ASN A 17 3.39 0.05 -21.94
N ASP A 18 3.61 -1.12 -22.55
CA ASP A 18 3.88 -2.46 -22.04
C ASP A 18 5.07 -2.64 -21.06
N GLN A 19 5.40 -1.64 -20.23
CA GLN A 19 6.39 -1.80 -19.17
C GLN A 19 5.77 -1.58 -17.81
N ALA A 20 5.58 -2.68 -17.08
CA ALA A 20 5.25 -2.64 -15.67
C ALA A 20 6.31 -1.80 -14.92
N PHE A 21 5.86 -0.72 -14.30
CA PHE A 21 6.71 0.12 -13.46
C PHE A 21 6.96 -0.61 -12.14
N THR A 22 8.16 -1.14 -11.96
CA THR A 22 8.55 -1.90 -10.78
C THR A 22 9.06 -0.98 -9.67
N HIS A 23 9.05 -1.46 -8.42
CA HIS A 23 9.76 -0.82 -7.31
C HIS A 23 11.25 -0.59 -7.65
N PHE A 24 11.85 -1.47 -8.44
CA PHE A 24 13.21 -1.35 -8.93
C PHE A 24 13.40 -0.16 -9.90
N ASP A 25 12.41 0.11 -10.76
CA ASP A 25 12.42 1.28 -11.65
C ASP A 25 12.23 2.57 -10.86
N TYR A 26 11.44 2.54 -9.79
CA TYR A 26 11.32 3.63 -8.82
C TYR A 26 12.67 3.95 -8.17
N LEU A 27 13.38 2.94 -7.65
CA LEU A 27 14.70 3.11 -7.04
C LEU A 27 15.76 3.64 -8.03
N LYS A 28 15.71 3.21 -9.30
CA LYS A 28 16.56 3.76 -10.36
C LYS A 28 16.27 5.23 -10.64
N ARG A 29 15.00 5.65 -10.63
CA ARG A 29 14.62 7.06 -10.85
C ARG A 29 14.94 7.95 -9.66
N GLN A 30 15.00 7.44 -8.44
CA GLN A 30 15.52 8.19 -7.29
C GLN A 30 16.97 8.61 -7.47
N GLN A 31 17.76 7.87 -8.22
CA GLN A 31 19.16 8.24 -8.53
C GLN A 31 19.26 9.34 -9.58
N ASP A 32 18.21 9.58 -10.39
CA ASP A 32 18.17 10.64 -11.40
C ASP A 32 16.97 11.57 -11.20
N ARG A 33 17.14 12.53 -10.29
CA ARG A 33 16.13 13.55 -9.96
C ARG A 33 15.71 14.43 -11.16
N SER A 34 16.43 14.39 -12.27
CA SER A 34 16.10 15.17 -13.49
C SER A 34 14.89 14.60 -14.25
N LEU A 35 14.47 13.38 -13.95
CA LEU A 35 13.38 12.67 -14.63
C LEU A 35 12.02 12.83 -13.93
N LEU A 36 11.95 13.53 -12.80
CA LEU A 36 10.70 13.80 -12.10
C LEU A 36 9.93 14.93 -12.80
N PRO A 37 8.62 14.76 -13.09
CA PRO A 37 7.83 15.83 -13.67
C PRO A 37 7.78 17.02 -12.71
N ARG A 38 8.03 18.23 -13.24
CA ARG A 38 7.86 19.47 -12.48
C ARG A 38 6.37 19.74 -12.28
N LEU A 39 5.98 20.05 -11.05
CA LEU A 39 4.64 20.51 -10.67
C LEU A 39 4.32 21.85 -11.35
N THR A 40 3.78 21.87 -12.56
CA THR A 40 3.39 23.12 -13.24
C THR A 40 2.11 23.05 -14.06
N ASP A 41 1.30 22.03 -13.98
CA ASP A 41 -0.01 22.04 -14.63
C ASP A 41 -1.13 22.22 -13.61
N HIS A 42 -1.28 23.48 -13.15
CA HIS A 42 -2.54 23.91 -12.55
C HIS A 42 -3.59 23.99 -13.66
N GLN A 43 -4.59 23.14 -13.62
CA GLN A 43 -5.76 23.30 -14.49
C GLN A 43 -6.47 24.60 -14.09
N THR A 44 -6.53 25.55 -15.00
CA THR A 44 -7.37 26.74 -14.88
C THR A 44 -8.74 26.46 -15.49
N ASP A 45 -9.78 27.04 -14.92
CA ASP A 45 -11.12 27.03 -15.54
C ASP A 45 -11.16 27.89 -16.82
N GLU A 46 -12.33 27.94 -17.49
CA GLU A 46 -12.55 28.75 -18.69
C GLU A 46 -12.33 30.26 -18.47
N HIS A 47 -12.16 30.71 -17.24
CA HIS A 47 -11.91 32.10 -16.85
C HIS A 47 -10.46 32.34 -16.38
N GLY A 48 -9.60 31.30 -16.42
CA GLY A 48 -8.19 31.39 -15.99
C GLY A 48 -7.99 31.37 -14.48
N GLU A 49 -9.02 31.03 -13.69
CA GLU A 49 -8.90 30.84 -12.25
C GLU A 49 -8.49 29.40 -11.93
N LEU A 50 -7.66 29.23 -10.88
CA LEU A 50 -7.23 27.91 -10.40
C LEU A 50 -8.46 27.10 -9.97
N LYS A 51 -8.73 26.00 -10.67
CA LYS A 51 -9.79 25.07 -10.32
C LYS A 51 -9.39 24.30 -9.06
N VAL A 52 -9.79 24.81 -7.89
CA VAL A 52 -9.62 24.08 -6.62
C VAL A 52 -10.67 22.97 -6.58
N THR A 53 -10.30 21.77 -7.03
CA THR A 53 -11.16 20.60 -6.89
C THR A 53 -11.20 20.17 -5.44
N LYS A 54 -12.42 20.07 -4.88
CA LYS A 54 -12.63 19.63 -3.50
C LYS A 54 -12.46 18.12 -3.42
N VAL A 55 -11.55 17.64 -2.56
CA VAL A 55 -11.41 16.22 -2.25
C VAL A 55 -12.67 15.70 -1.57
N GLU A 56 -13.14 14.54 -1.95
CA GLU A 56 -14.31 13.85 -1.39
C GLU A 56 -13.97 12.51 -0.78
N VAL A 57 -12.96 11.83 -1.34
CA VAL A 57 -12.55 10.49 -0.95
C VAL A 57 -11.08 10.50 -0.55
N LEU A 58 -10.79 9.89 0.59
CA LEU A 58 -9.43 9.55 1.00
C LEU A 58 -9.24 8.04 0.90
N PHE A 59 -8.38 7.63 -0.01
CA PHE A 59 -7.87 6.27 -0.08
C PHE A 59 -6.64 6.14 0.80
N PHE A 60 -6.52 5.03 1.51
CA PHE A 60 -5.41 4.79 2.40
C PHE A 60 -4.62 3.56 1.97
N ASP A 61 -3.33 3.71 1.73
CA ASP A 61 -2.44 2.59 1.89
C ASP A 61 -2.53 2.06 3.32
N VAL A 62 -2.36 0.75 3.50
CA VAL A 62 -2.64 0.12 4.80
C VAL A 62 -1.38 -0.40 5.46
N LEU A 63 -0.61 -1.24 4.75
CA LEU A 63 0.54 -1.93 5.32
C LEU A 63 1.71 -0.94 5.51
N GLY A 64 2.05 -0.66 6.77
CA GLY A 64 3.06 0.33 7.12
C GLY A 64 2.52 1.76 7.26
N THR A 65 1.41 2.11 6.60
CA THR A 65 0.76 3.43 6.70
C THR A 65 -0.24 3.50 7.85
N VAL A 66 -1.17 2.56 7.93
CA VAL A 66 -2.23 2.52 8.96
C VAL A 66 -1.91 1.52 10.05
N VAL A 67 -1.21 0.44 9.74
CA VAL A 67 -0.90 -0.65 10.67
C VAL A 67 0.61 -0.92 10.75
N ASP A 68 1.06 -1.34 11.93
CA ASP A 68 2.42 -1.85 12.17
C ASP A 68 2.46 -3.34 11.80
N TRP A 69 2.76 -3.59 10.52
CA TRP A 69 2.90 -4.97 10.04
C TRP A 69 4.09 -5.69 10.69
N ARG A 70 5.25 -5.01 10.81
CA ARG A 70 6.49 -5.65 11.27
C ARG A 70 6.41 -6.11 12.71
N GLY A 71 6.00 -5.22 13.61
CA GLY A 71 5.84 -5.55 15.03
C GLY A 71 4.76 -6.62 15.24
N SER A 72 3.67 -6.55 14.48
CA SER A 72 2.58 -7.52 14.56
C SER A 72 3.02 -8.91 14.09
N ILE A 73 3.65 -9.02 12.93
CA ILE A 73 4.15 -10.30 12.39
C ILE A 73 5.26 -10.87 13.25
N ALA A 74 6.19 -10.05 13.75
CA ALA A 74 7.24 -10.52 14.65
C ALA A 74 6.67 -11.11 15.96
N ALA A 75 5.61 -10.51 16.52
CA ALA A 75 4.95 -11.04 17.72
C ALA A 75 4.29 -12.42 17.46
N GLU A 76 3.58 -12.57 16.34
CA GLU A 76 2.97 -13.84 15.93
C GLU A 76 4.05 -14.91 15.63
N ALA A 77 5.08 -14.54 14.88
CA ALA A 77 6.23 -15.41 14.58
C ALA A 77 6.93 -15.85 15.86
N SER A 78 7.17 -14.95 16.83
CA SER A 78 7.78 -15.30 18.11
C SER A 78 6.98 -16.38 18.85
N SER A 79 5.65 -16.26 18.83
CA SER A 79 4.74 -17.22 19.44
C SER A 79 4.79 -18.59 18.74
N PHE A 80 4.81 -18.58 17.41
CA PHE A 80 4.95 -19.80 16.59
C PHE A 80 6.31 -20.47 16.83
N LEU A 81 7.40 -19.74 16.69
CA LEU A 81 8.77 -20.26 16.87
C LEU A 81 8.99 -20.85 18.27
N LYS A 82 8.41 -20.22 19.29
CA LYS A 82 8.47 -20.73 20.68
C LYS A 82 7.76 -22.07 20.82
N ARG A 83 6.60 -22.26 20.21
CA ARG A 83 5.86 -23.53 20.27
C ARG A 83 6.61 -24.69 19.61
N HIS A 84 7.49 -24.38 18.68
CA HIS A 84 8.24 -25.37 17.89
C HIS A 84 9.73 -25.44 18.24
N ASP A 85 10.13 -24.99 19.45
CA ASP A 85 11.52 -25.05 19.93
C ASP A 85 12.55 -24.37 19.02
N ALA A 86 12.10 -23.39 18.19
CA ALA A 86 12.92 -22.67 17.22
C ALA A 86 13.36 -21.28 17.71
N LEU A 87 13.60 -21.13 19.03
CA LEU A 87 13.97 -19.84 19.67
C LEU A 87 15.32 -19.27 19.21
N HIS A 88 16.12 -20.02 18.48
CA HIS A 88 17.36 -19.56 17.86
C HIS A 88 17.09 -18.64 16.65
N ILE A 89 15.86 -18.60 16.15
CA ILE A 89 15.44 -17.71 15.05
C ILE A 89 14.92 -16.43 15.65
N ASP A 90 15.50 -15.29 15.26
CA ASP A 90 15.00 -13.97 15.62
C ASP A 90 13.67 -13.70 14.92
N ALA A 91 12.64 -13.37 15.68
CA ALA A 91 11.29 -13.19 15.15
C ALA A 91 11.16 -11.93 14.25
N GLY A 92 11.97 -10.89 14.51
CA GLY A 92 12.05 -9.71 13.65
C GLY A 92 12.69 -10.06 12.30
N ALA A 93 13.80 -10.79 12.32
CA ALA A 93 14.43 -11.26 11.10
C ALA A 93 13.51 -12.21 10.30
N PHE A 94 12.70 -13.03 11.00
CA PHE A 94 11.67 -13.85 10.36
C PHE A 94 10.62 -13.00 9.66
N ALA A 95 10.09 -11.98 10.33
CA ALA A 95 9.11 -11.05 9.76
C ALA A 95 9.68 -10.33 8.53
N ASP A 96 10.93 -9.83 8.63
CA ASP A 96 11.61 -9.15 7.53
C ASP A 96 11.86 -10.10 6.33
N ALA A 97 12.23 -11.33 6.58
CA ALA A 97 12.44 -12.35 5.53
C ALA A 97 11.12 -12.78 4.87
N TRP A 98 10.02 -12.81 5.61
CA TRP A 98 8.71 -13.14 5.07
C TRP A 98 8.21 -12.00 4.16
N VAL A 99 8.21 -10.75 4.65
CA VAL A 99 7.81 -9.60 3.84
C VAL A 99 8.75 -9.34 2.67
N GLY A 100 10.04 -9.64 2.80
CA GLY A 100 11.02 -9.51 1.72
C GLY A 100 10.72 -10.38 0.49
N ARG A 101 9.79 -11.34 0.60
CA ARG A 101 9.30 -12.17 -0.53
C ARG A 101 8.07 -11.59 -1.21
N TYR A 102 7.48 -10.53 -0.64
CA TYR A 102 6.29 -9.90 -1.17
C TYR A 102 6.52 -9.34 -2.58
N ASP A 103 7.48 -8.43 -2.76
CA ASP A 103 7.73 -7.81 -4.06
C ASP A 103 7.97 -8.81 -5.19
N PRO A 104 8.85 -9.83 -5.05
CA PRO A 104 9.02 -10.84 -6.10
C PRO A 104 7.73 -11.61 -6.44
N SER A 105 6.88 -11.91 -5.46
CA SER A 105 5.65 -12.69 -5.67
C SER A 105 4.56 -11.88 -6.38
N VAL A 106 4.38 -10.60 -6.02
CA VAL A 106 3.41 -9.72 -6.70
C VAL A 106 3.93 -9.27 -8.07
N GLU A 107 5.25 -9.15 -8.25
CA GLU A 107 5.84 -8.78 -9.55
C GLU A 107 5.52 -9.81 -10.64
N ALA A 108 5.49 -11.09 -10.29
CA ALA A 108 5.08 -12.14 -11.23
C ALA A 108 3.64 -11.94 -11.76
N VAL A 109 2.77 -11.34 -10.95
CA VAL A 109 1.41 -10.95 -11.35
C VAL A 109 1.44 -9.65 -12.17
N ARG A 110 2.16 -8.63 -11.71
CA ARG A 110 2.29 -7.33 -12.38
C ARG A 110 2.81 -7.45 -13.80
N CYS A 111 3.82 -8.31 -14.01
CA CYS A 111 4.41 -8.52 -15.34
C CYS A 111 3.68 -9.59 -16.18
N GLY A 112 2.54 -10.11 -15.72
CA GLY A 112 1.72 -11.08 -16.46
C GLY A 112 2.30 -12.50 -16.54
N GLN A 113 3.35 -12.83 -15.74
CA GLN A 113 3.91 -14.18 -15.67
C GLN A 113 2.97 -15.17 -14.94
N ARG A 114 2.07 -14.64 -14.10
CA ARG A 114 0.98 -15.43 -13.52
C ARG A 114 -0.31 -14.58 -13.47
N PRO A 115 -1.49 -15.22 -13.50
CA PRO A 115 -2.75 -14.51 -13.30
C PRO A 115 -2.80 -13.89 -11.90
N PHE A 116 -3.76 -12.99 -11.67
CA PHE A 116 -4.01 -12.46 -10.34
C PHE A 116 -4.25 -13.59 -9.32
N VAL A 117 -3.59 -13.49 -8.20
CA VAL A 117 -3.70 -14.40 -7.04
C VAL A 117 -3.87 -13.53 -5.80
N PRO A 118 -4.89 -13.77 -4.95
CA PRO A 118 -5.06 -13.01 -3.72
C PRO A 118 -3.83 -13.05 -2.81
N LEU A 119 -3.56 -11.96 -2.09
CA LEU A 119 -2.37 -11.84 -1.25
C LEU A 119 -2.27 -12.93 -0.17
N ASP A 120 -3.39 -13.42 0.36
CA ASP A 120 -3.40 -14.52 1.32
C ASP A 120 -2.70 -15.78 0.79
N LEU A 121 -2.89 -16.09 -0.48
CA LEU A 121 -2.23 -17.25 -1.11
C LEU A 121 -0.75 -16.97 -1.36
N LEU A 122 -0.41 -15.76 -1.81
CA LEU A 122 1.01 -15.37 -1.97
C LEU A 122 1.73 -15.35 -0.63
N ASN A 123 1.08 -14.85 0.43
CA ASN A 123 1.66 -14.86 1.78
C ASN A 123 1.90 -16.26 2.30
N MET A 124 1.01 -17.24 2.00
CA MET A 124 1.21 -18.62 2.36
C MET A 124 2.42 -19.24 1.60
N GLU A 125 2.51 -19.03 0.29
CA GLU A 125 3.66 -19.47 -0.52
C GLU A 125 4.97 -18.85 0.01
N ASN A 126 4.92 -17.56 0.36
CA ASN A 126 6.04 -16.83 0.92
C ASN A 126 6.42 -17.30 2.32
N LEU A 127 5.44 -17.69 3.17
CA LEU A 127 5.67 -18.28 4.48
C LEU A 127 6.42 -19.58 4.37
N GLU A 128 5.96 -20.49 3.50
CA GLU A 128 6.64 -21.78 3.30
C GLU A 128 8.09 -21.60 2.80
N ALA A 129 8.30 -20.65 1.89
CA ALA A 129 9.64 -20.35 1.40
C ALA A 129 10.50 -19.65 2.47
N CYS A 130 9.91 -18.83 3.34
CA CYS A 130 10.57 -18.21 4.48
C CYS A 130 11.03 -19.28 5.49
N LEU A 131 10.14 -20.20 5.89
CA LEU A 131 10.47 -21.33 6.78
C LEU A 131 11.66 -22.13 6.26
N LYS A 132 11.64 -22.49 4.97
CA LYS A 132 12.77 -23.20 4.32
C LYS A 132 14.07 -22.40 4.40
N GLY A 133 14.00 -21.07 4.25
CA GLY A 133 15.17 -20.18 4.39
C GLY A 133 15.80 -20.20 5.78
N PHE A 134 15.02 -20.46 6.82
CA PHE A 134 15.49 -20.64 8.20
C PHE A 134 15.79 -22.11 8.56
N GLY A 135 15.82 -23.02 7.58
CA GLY A 135 16.11 -24.43 7.79
C GLY A 135 14.94 -25.24 8.38
N LEU A 136 13.74 -24.63 8.42
CA LEU A 136 12.52 -25.31 8.88
C LEU A 136 11.80 -25.97 7.71
N THR A 137 11.33 -27.20 7.91
CA THR A 137 10.59 -27.96 6.88
C THR A 137 9.09 -27.69 7.04
N PRO A 138 8.40 -27.00 6.10
CA PRO A 138 6.98 -26.67 6.25
C PRO A 138 6.08 -27.88 6.54
N SER A 139 6.33 -29.03 5.87
CA SER A 139 5.56 -30.26 6.08
C SER A 139 5.75 -30.92 7.47
N ALA A 140 6.68 -30.41 8.29
CA ALA A 140 6.82 -30.85 9.67
C ALA A 140 5.80 -30.18 10.61
N PHE A 141 5.12 -29.15 10.14
CA PHE A 141 4.10 -28.44 10.92
C PHE A 141 2.70 -28.85 10.48
N PRO A 142 1.72 -28.89 11.40
CA PRO A 142 0.31 -29.03 11.02
C PRO A 142 -0.13 -27.91 10.07
N SER A 143 -0.84 -28.23 9.00
CA SER A 143 -1.33 -27.22 8.04
C SER A 143 -2.15 -26.12 8.72
N ALA A 144 -2.99 -26.47 9.69
CA ALA A 144 -3.78 -25.52 10.45
C ALA A 144 -2.94 -24.50 11.22
N GLU A 145 -1.72 -24.85 11.67
CA GLU A 145 -0.83 -23.91 12.35
C GLU A 145 -0.16 -22.95 11.37
N LEU A 146 0.17 -23.42 10.16
CA LEU A 146 0.68 -22.56 9.09
C LEU A 146 -0.42 -21.61 8.58
N GLU A 147 -1.65 -22.12 8.45
CA GLU A 147 -2.82 -21.32 8.11
C GLU A 147 -3.08 -20.23 9.16
N ASP A 148 -3.04 -20.58 10.45
CA ASP A 148 -3.19 -19.60 11.54
C ASP A 148 -2.07 -18.58 11.54
N LEU A 149 -0.82 -19.00 11.32
CA LEU A 149 0.31 -18.06 11.20
C LEU A 149 0.14 -17.14 9.98
N ASN A 150 -0.34 -17.65 8.84
CA ASN A 150 -0.63 -16.85 7.67
C ASN A 150 -1.73 -15.82 7.95
N LEU A 151 -2.73 -16.17 8.76
CA LEU A 151 -3.77 -15.23 9.21
C LEU A 151 -3.24 -14.13 10.16
N ALA A 152 -1.96 -14.13 10.54
CA ALA A 152 -1.34 -13.01 11.24
C ALA A 152 -1.49 -11.70 10.46
N TRP A 153 -1.48 -11.74 9.12
CA TRP A 153 -1.72 -10.58 8.26
C TRP A 153 -3.12 -9.98 8.41
N HIS A 154 -4.10 -10.74 8.89
CA HIS A 154 -5.44 -10.28 9.21
C HIS A 154 -5.55 -9.63 10.60
N ARG A 155 -4.51 -9.76 11.46
CA ARG A 155 -4.52 -9.35 12.86
C ARG A 155 -3.49 -8.25 13.17
N LEU A 156 -3.10 -7.48 12.15
CA LEU A 156 -2.13 -6.41 12.32
C LEU A 156 -2.66 -5.31 13.25
N LYS A 157 -1.77 -4.80 14.10
CA LYS A 157 -2.10 -3.72 15.04
C LYS A 157 -2.04 -2.36 14.34
N PRO A 158 -3.01 -1.48 14.60
CA PRO A 158 -2.96 -0.12 14.08
C PRO A 158 -1.85 0.67 14.77
N TRP A 159 -1.32 1.68 14.07
CA TRP A 159 -0.53 2.71 14.74
C TRP A 159 -1.40 3.45 15.77
N PRO A 160 -0.82 4.03 16.84
CA PRO A 160 -1.58 4.67 17.91
C PRO A 160 -2.54 5.77 17.47
N ASP A 161 -2.21 6.46 16.38
CA ASP A 161 -2.97 7.56 15.79
C ASP A 161 -4.05 7.11 14.80
N SER A 162 -4.00 5.85 14.33
CA SER A 162 -4.77 5.44 13.14
C SER A 162 -6.27 5.46 13.38
N VAL A 163 -6.76 4.87 14.47
CA VAL A 163 -8.20 4.80 14.73
C VAL A 163 -8.80 6.19 14.94
N GLU A 164 -8.14 7.03 15.73
CA GLU A 164 -8.59 8.40 16.01
C GLU A 164 -8.50 9.27 14.77
N GLY A 165 -7.37 9.24 14.04
CA GLY A 165 -7.17 10.01 12.82
C GLY A 165 -8.20 9.67 11.74
N LEU A 166 -8.41 8.38 11.49
CA LEU A 166 -9.44 7.91 10.55
C LEU A 166 -10.85 8.32 10.97
N SER A 167 -11.18 8.23 12.26
CA SER A 167 -12.50 8.65 12.77
C SER A 167 -12.77 10.12 12.50
N ARG A 168 -11.79 10.99 12.72
CA ARG A 168 -11.89 12.43 12.44
C ARG A 168 -12.00 12.73 10.95
N LEU A 169 -11.22 12.05 10.12
CA LEU A 169 -11.26 12.22 8.66
C LEU A 169 -12.60 11.76 8.09
N LYS A 170 -13.14 10.66 8.60
CA LYS A 170 -14.45 10.11 8.20
C LYS A 170 -15.63 11.06 8.43
N GLU A 171 -15.51 12.03 9.34
CA GLU A 171 -16.56 13.02 9.54
C GLU A 171 -16.82 13.90 8.31
N ARG A 172 -15.85 13.98 7.38
CA ARG A 172 -15.88 14.91 6.23
C ARG A 172 -15.61 14.29 4.89
N PHE A 173 -14.96 13.14 4.89
CA PHE A 173 -14.53 12.43 3.69
C PHE A 173 -15.04 10.99 3.72
N ILE A 174 -15.26 10.40 2.57
CA ILE A 174 -15.33 8.94 2.46
C ILE A 174 -13.92 8.41 2.71
N VAL A 175 -13.76 7.48 3.66
CA VAL A 175 -12.46 6.88 3.98
C VAL A 175 -12.47 5.39 3.63
N ALA A 176 -11.54 4.97 2.79
CA ALA A 176 -11.45 3.58 2.34
C ALA A 176 -9.98 3.11 2.28
N PRO A 177 -9.67 1.87 2.66
CA PRO A 177 -8.38 1.30 2.37
C PRO A 177 -8.26 1.07 0.85
N LEU A 178 -7.08 1.32 0.31
CA LEU A 178 -6.66 0.92 -1.03
C LEU A 178 -5.34 0.19 -0.86
N SER A 179 -5.38 -1.12 -0.83
CA SER A 179 -4.28 -1.98 -0.39
C SER A 179 -4.13 -3.18 -1.30
N ASP A 180 -2.91 -3.72 -1.35
CA ASP A 180 -2.63 -5.00 -2.00
C ASP A 180 -3.19 -6.21 -1.23
N GLY A 181 -3.67 -6.02 0.01
CA GLY A 181 -4.44 -7.02 0.72
C GLY A 181 -5.76 -7.33 0.00
N ASN A 182 -6.14 -8.60 -0.06
CA ASN A 182 -7.46 -8.98 -0.57
C ASN A 182 -8.58 -8.53 0.39
N THR A 183 -9.79 -8.34 -0.13
CA THR A 183 -10.93 -7.78 0.62
C THR A 183 -11.17 -8.51 1.95
N ARG A 184 -11.10 -9.84 1.99
CA ARG A 184 -11.31 -10.60 3.24
C ARG A 184 -10.25 -10.27 4.29
N LEU A 185 -8.98 -10.19 3.93
CA LEU A 185 -7.88 -9.80 4.81
C LEU A 185 -8.14 -8.42 5.42
N LEU A 186 -8.52 -7.45 4.60
CA LEU A 186 -8.78 -6.08 5.05
C LEU A 186 -10.03 -5.99 5.95
N VAL A 187 -11.08 -6.79 5.69
CA VAL A 187 -12.27 -6.86 6.56
C VAL A 187 -11.92 -7.40 7.94
N ASP A 188 -11.17 -8.50 8.01
CA ASP A 188 -10.77 -9.10 9.28
C ASP A 188 -9.84 -8.14 10.06
N MET A 189 -8.87 -7.53 9.36
CA MET A 189 -7.98 -6.52 9.93
C MET A 189 -8.76 -5.31 10.47
N ALA A 190 -9.73 -4.80 9.71
CA ALA A 190 -10.55 -3.67 10.13
C ALA A 190 -11.33 -3.99 11.42
N LYS A 191 -11.88 -5.20 11.53
CA LYS A 191 -12.56 -5.65 12.75
C LYS A 191 -11.61 -5.81 13.91
N HIS A 192 -10.44 -6.42 13.68
CA HIS A 192 -9.43 -6.63 14.70
C HIS A 192 -8.88 -5.30 15.26
N ALA A 193 -8.50 -4.40 14.35
CA ALA A 193 -7.89 -3.11 14.66
C ALA A 193 -8.91 -1.99 14.90
N ARG A 194 -10.21 -2.26 14.77
CA ARG A 194 -11.32 -1.28 14.88
C ARG A 194 -11.16 -0.08 13.94
N LEU A 195 -10.70 -0.33 12.72
CA LEU A 195 -10.53 0.72 11.70
C LEU A 195 -11.90 1.12 11.15
N PRO A 196 -12.27 2.41 11.21
CA PRO A 196 -13.63 2.87 10.93
C PRO A 196 -13.87 3.18 9.43
N TRP A 197 -13.51 2.27 8.55
CA TRP A 197 -13.70 2.45 7.10
C TRP A 197 -15.17 2.63 6.71
N ASP A 198 -15.45 3.40 5.65
CA ASP A 198 -16.79 3.47 5.03
C ASP A 198 -17.03 2.30 4.08
N THR A 199 -15.99 1.91 3.36
CA THR A 199 -15.98 0.74 2.50
C THR A 199 -14.61 0.10 2.53
N ILE A 200 -14.44 -1.08 1.90
CA ILE A 200 -13.16 -1.77 1.85
C ILE A 200 -12.87 -2.15 0.40
N LEU A 201 -11.72 -1.71 -0.10
CA LEU A 201 -11.26 -1.95 -1.46
C LEU A 201 -9.93 -2.74 -1.40
N GLY A 202 -10.02 -4.04 -1.62
CA GLY A 202 -8.87 -4.94 -1.71
C GLY A 202 -8.37 -5.10 -3.15
N ALA A 203 -7.20 -5.67 -3.32
CA ALA A 203 -6.60 -5.90 -4.64
C ALA A 203 -7.44 -6.78 -5.56
N ASP A 204 -8.26 -7.65 -5.00
CA ASP A 204 -9.22 -8.51 -5.72
C ASP A 204 -10.33 -7.74 -6.44
N ILE A 205 -10.57 -6.48 -6.12
CA ILE A 205 -11.54 -5.62 -6.82
C ILE A 205 -11.04 -5.19 -8.20
N SER A 206 -9.74 -4.95 -8.32
CA SER A 206 -9.09 -4.57 -9.58
C SER A 206 -8.36 -5.74 -10.24
N GLU A 207 -8.24 -6.89 -9.54
CA GLU A 207 -7.41 -8.03 -9.93
C GLU A 207 -5.99 -7.62 -10.31
N ALA A 208 -5.44 -6.64 -9.56
CA ALA A 208 -4.13 -6.04 -9.80
C ALA A 208 -3.48 -5.60 -8.50
N TYR A 209 -2.17 -5.43 -8.56
CA TYR A 209 -1.35 -4.95 -7.45
C TYR A 209 -0.79 -3.56 -7.73
N LYS A 210 -0.63 -2.74 -6.69
CA LYS A 210 0.12 -1.48 -6.78
C LYS A 210 1.53 -1.73 -7.31
N PRO A 211 2.09 -0.83 -8.10
CA PRO A 211 1.57 0.49 -8.48
C PRO A 211 0.83 0.51 -9.83
N MET A 212 0.16 -0.58 -10.21
CA MET A 212 -0.57 -0.63 -11.49
C MET A 212 -1.73 0.39 -11.51
N PRO A 213 -1.88 1.20 -12.58
CA PRO A 213 -2.87 2.28 -12.66
C PRO A 213 -4.31 1.83 -12.40
N GLN A 214 -4.68 0.61 -12.84
CA GLN A 214 -6.02 0.09 -12.64
C GLN A 214 -6.43 -0.02 -11.17
N VAL A 215 -5.50 -0.17 -10.23
CA VAL A 215 -5.78 -0.19 -8.80
C VAL A 215 -6.42 1.13 -8.35
N TYR A 216 -5.83 2.25 -8.75
CA TYR A 216 -6.26 3.60 -8.37
C TYR A 216 -7.51 4.03 -9.12
N LEU A 217 -7.53 3.81 -10.44
CA LEU A 217 -8.64 4.22 -11.29
C LEU A 217 -9.91 3.42 -11.01
N ARG A 218 -9.78 2.11 -10.78
CA ARG A 218 -10.92 1.27 -10.41
C ARG A 218 -11.54 1.66 -9.08
N ALA A 219 -10.71 2.07 -8.11
CA ALA A 219 -11.21 2.58 -6.83
C ALA A 219 -12.02 3.88 -7.00
N CYS A 220 -11.55 4.81 -7.82
CA CYS A 220 -12.29 6.02 -8.16
C CYS A 220 -13.62 5.70 -8.86
N GLU A 221 -13.60 4.80 -9.84
CA GLU A 221 -14.81 4.36 -10.57
C GLU A 221 -15.86 3.75 -9.63
N LEU A 222 -15.45 2.87 -8.72
CA LEU A 222 -16.36 2.22 -7.78
C LEU A 222 -17.06 3.19 -6.83
N LEU A 223 -16.40 4.28 -6.48
CA LEU A 223 -16.97 5.32 -5.62
C LEU A 223 -17.60 6.48 -6.42
N GLY A 224 -17.59 6.42 -7.75
CA GLY A 224 -18.19 7.41 -8.63
C GLY A 224 -17.53 8.79 -8.52
N VAL A 225 -16.22 8.84 -8.30
CA VAL A 225 -15.46 10.10 -8.18
C VAL A 225 -14.41 10.22 -9.27
N GLU A 226 -14.19 11.45 -9.74
CA GLU A 226 -13.08 11.74 -10.62
C GLU A 226 -11.75 11.67 -9.84
N PRO A 227 -10.64 11.23 -10.46
CA PRO A 227 -9.36 11.11 -9.78
C PRO A 227 -8.90 12.38 -9.05
N ASP A 228 -9.14 13.57 -9.61
CA ASP A 228 -8.77 14.87 -9.02
C ASP A 228 -9.59 15.23 -7.76
N ARG A 229 -10.65 14.47 -7.47
CA ARG A 229 -11.49 14.57 -6.26
C ARG A 229 -11.19 13.47 -5.25
N ALA A 230 -10.25 12.60 -5.56
CA ALA A 230 -9.73 11.57 -4.66
C ALA A 230 -8.31 11.91 -4.23
N MET A 231 -7.91 11.44 -3.06
CA MET A 231 -6.55 11.59 -2.53
C MET A 231 -6.06 10.26 -2.00
N LEU A 232 -4.83 9.89 -2.34
CA LEU A 232 -4.14 8.79 -1.69
C LEU A 232 -3.36 9.30 -0.47
N VAL A 233 -3.53 8.63 0.66
CA VAL A 233 -2.77 8.83 1.89
C VAL A 233 -1.85 7.62 2.08
N ALA A 234 -0.54 7.82 2.10
CA ALA A 234 0.43 6.76 2.23
C ALA A 234 1.72 7.22 2.93
N ALA A 235 2.46 6.26 3.48
CA ALA A 235 3.81 6.43 3.98
C ALA A 235 4.88 5.97 2.96
N HIS A 236 4.47 5.69 1.72
CA HIS A 236 5.32 5.15 0.67
C HIS A 236 5.31 6.06 -0.56
N ASP A 237 6.45 6.67 -0.87
CA ASP A 237 6.59 7.60 -1.99
C ASP A 237 6.23 6.97 -3.34
N TYR A 238 6.59 5.70 -3.58
CA TYR A 238 6.27 5.01 -4.84
C TYR A 238 4.77 4.88 -5.09
N ASP A 239 3.98 4.68 -4.02
CA ASP A 239 2.53 4.55 -4.08
C ASP A 239 1.88 5.90 -4.39
N LEU A 240 2.34 6.96 -3.70
CA LEU A 240 1.90 8.33 -3.97
C LEU A 240 2.26 8.80 -5.38
N ASP A 241 3.46 8.48 -5.88
CA ASP A 241 3.87 8.81 -7.24
C ASP A 241 2.96 8.12 -8.28
N ALA A 242 2.61 6.85 -8.06
CA ALA A 242 1.70 6.12 -8.93
C ALA A 242 0.28 6.70 -8.91
N ALA A 243 -0.25 7.01 -7.72
CA ALA A 243 -1.56 7.65 -7.56
C ALA A 243 -1.62 9.01 -8.26
N ARG A 244 -0.57 9.83 -8.11
CA ARG A 244 -0.45 11.14 -8.77
C ARG A 244 -0.47 11.02 -10.29
N ARG A 245 0.20 10.01 -10.85
CA ARG A 245 0.14 9.73 -12.30
C ARG A 245 -1.24 9.35 -12.79
N CYS A 246 -2.06 8.79 -11.91
CA CYS A 246 -3.48 8.52 -12.18
C CYS A 246 -4.38 9.75 -11.99
N GLY A 247 -3.83 10.90 -11.59
CA GLY A 247 -4.57 12.15 -11.38
C GLY A 247 -5.13 12.34 -9.98
N LEU A 248 -4.83 11.43 -9.03
CA LEU A 248 -5.19 11.59 -7.62
C LEU A 248 -4.31 12.66 -6.95
N LYS A 249 -4.86 13.30 -5.93
CA LYS A 249 -4.09 14.08 -4.97
C LYS A 249 -3.35 13.16 -4.01
N THR A 250 -2.37 13.69 -3.29
CA THR A 250 -1.49 12.90 -2.44
C THR A 250 -1.26 13.54 -1.09
N ALA A 251 -1.27 12.71 -0.05
CA ALA A 251 -0.89 13.08 1.29
C ALA A 251 0.14 12.07 1.85
N TYR A 252 1.32 12.55 2.18
CA TYR A 252 2.35 11.75 2.82
C TYR A 252 2.17 11.76 4.34
N VAL A 253 2.15 10.59 4.95
CA VAL A 253 2.14 10.45 6.42
C VAL A 253 3.48 9.86 6.86
N VAL A 254 4.18 10.60 7.73
CA VAL A 254 5.46 10.14 8.27
C VAL A 254 5.23 8.93 9.16
N ARG A 255 5.87 7.83 8.82
CA ARG A 255 5.98 6.67 9.70
C ARG A 255 7.45 6.47 10.01
N SER A 256 7.86 6.88 11.21
CA SER A 256 9.22 6.58 11.65
C SER A 256 9.39 5.06 11.55
N ASN A 257 10.43 4.62 10.82
CA ASN A 257 10.83 3.23 10.85
C ASN A 257 11.34 2.90 12.26
N ALA A 258 10.40 2.77 13.20
CA ALA A 258 10.66 2.31 14.55
C ALA A 258 11.41 0.95 14.55
N HIS A 259 11.47 0.32 13.37
CA HIS A 259 12.04 -1.01 13.15
C HIS A 259 13.44 -1.00 12.57
N ASP A 260 13.90 0.12 12.00
CA ASP A 260 15.28 0.28 11.53
C ASP A 260 15.79 1.70 11.81
N PRO A 261 16.42 1.94 12.97
CA PRO A 261 16.97 3.25 13.32
C PRO A 261 18.00 3.78 12.30
N SER A 262 18.64 2.89 11.54
CA SER A 262 19.60 3.29 10.51
C SER A 262 18.93 3.83 9.25
N LYS A 263 17.66 3.48 9.02
CA LYS A 263 16.83 3.97 7.91
C LYS A 263 15.90 5.11 8.33
N ALA A 264 15.65 5.29 9.64
CA ALA A 264 14.81 6.37 10.16
C ALA A 264 15.34 7.78 9.80
N ALA A 265 16.62 7.91 9.54
CA ALA A 265 17.26 9.18 9.16
C ALA A 265 17.33 9.44 7.64
N ALA A 266 16.86 8.51 6.81
CA ALA A 266 17.17 8.51 5.37
C ALA A 266 15.97 8.74 4.46
N ILE A 267 14.74 8.79 4.97
CA ILE A 267 13.56 9.06 4.14
C ILE A 267 13.10 10.49 4.41
N GLU A 268 13.86 11.45 3.85
CA GLU A 268 13.24 12.72 3.53
C GLU A 268 12.23 12.42 2.42
N PRO A 269 10.92 12.72 2.64
CA PRO A 269 9.91 12.55 1.59
C PRO A 269 10.36 13.32 0.35
N LEU A 270 10.09 12.77 -0.82
CA LEU A 270 10.30 13.50 -2.07
C LEU A 270 9.52 14.81 -1.97
N ASP A 271 10.19 15.95 -2.15
CA ASP A 271 9.55 17.27 -2.13
C ASP A 271 8.40 17.31 -3.13
N GLY A 272 7.23 17.79 -2.68
CA GLY A 272 6.14 18.11 -3.57
C GLY A 272 4.87 17.28 -3.42
N TRP A 273 4.65 16.58 -2.30
CA TRP A 273 3.32 16.05 -1.97
C TRP A 273 2.39 17.21 -1.59
N GLU A 274 1.09 17.12 -1.98
CA GLU A 274 0.13 18.21 -1.70
C GLU A 274 -0.05 18.44 -0.21
N TYR A 275 0.03 17.37 0.57
CA TYR A 275 -0.01 17.42 2.02
C TYR A 275 1.05 16.50 2.64
N MET A 276 1.54 16.93 3.80
CA MET A 276 2.44 16.12 4.63
C MET A 276 2.00 16.26 6.09
N ALA A 277 1.97 15.14 6.81
CA ALA A 277 1.62 15.10 8.22
C ALA A 277 2.49 14.10 8.98
N ASN A 278 2.75 14.37 10.25
CA ASN A 278 3.50 13.46 11.11
C ASN A 278 2.68 12.22 11.51
N ASP A 279 1.35 12.34 11.49
CA ASP A 279 0.41 11.27 11.80
C ASP A 279 -0.98 11.56 11.19
N LEU A 280 -1.92 10.62 11.32
CA LEU A 280 -3.28 10.77 10.79
C LEU A 280 -4.14 11.76 11.58
N ILE A 281 -3.82 12.02 12.84
CA ILE A 281 -4.52 13.04 13.65
C ILE A 281 -4.15 14.44 13.14
N GLU A 282 -2.86 14.67 12.87
CA GLU A 282 -2.39 15.92 12.27
C GLU A 282 -2.97 16.09 10.86
N LEU A 283 -2.98 15.03 10.04
CA LEU A 283 -3.60 15.08 8.71
C LEU A 283 -5.07 15.51 8.81
N ALA A 284 -5.83 14.97 9.76
CA ALA A 284 -7.21 15.37 9.98
C ALA A 284 -7.37 16.84 10.41
N ALA A 285 -6.36 17.42 11.06
CA ALA A 285 -6.35 18.84 11.42
C ALA A 285 -5.97 19.75 10.23
N ILE A 286 -5.15 19.26 9.31
CA ILE A 286 -4.74 19.98 8.09
C ILE A 286 -5.87 20.01 7.06
N LEU A 287 -6.52 18.89 6.82
CA LEU A 287 -7.63 18.73 5.87
C LEU A 287 -8.96 19.27 6.47
N LYS A 288 -9.04 20.57 6.69
CA LYS A 288 -10.25 21.23 7.27
C LYS A 288 -11.28 21.58 6.22
#